data_086be432707cf2a549eff717126018e1
#
_entry.id   086be432707cf2a549eff717126018e1
#
_cell.length_a   1.000
_cell.length_b   1.000
_cell.length_c   1.000
_cell.angle_alpha   90.00
_cell.angle_beta   90.00
_cell.angle_gamma   90.00
#
_symmetry.space_group_name_H-M   'P 1'
#
loop_
_entity.id
_entity.type
_entity.pdbx_description
1 polymer ?
#
loop_
_entity_poly.entity_id
_entity_poly.type
_entity_poly.pdbx_seq_one_letter_code
_entity_poly.pdbx_strand_id
1 'polypeptide(L)'
;MKIKDGGLGADDIKVMAGAAGGPKWLIFGHLDRYLFGSYFQSRKEPLYLIGSSSGAWRFASASQADPLAAMQRFEDAYIGQTYEGIPTPIEVSAEADKIVTHLLGKQGTREILSHSFLRLSFMTARARGWAGSEQRFKLFAGLCMAVLGNFVSRRFLGWFFERGLFYDPRDVPPFAGMQCLPLHTIPLAPENLGKGLLASGSIPWIMAGVKDIPGAPAGTYRDGGVTDYQMDIPFLNGQDGIVLYPHYQERVIPGWLDKKIAWRKPNAANMANVLLLAPSPDFVESLPDKKIPDRDDFYTYKGRDKERVDKWKQAVAISLRLVDEFVEAVESGKINQIAQPLMI
;
A
#
# COMPACT_ATOMS: atom_id res chain seq x y z
N MET A 1 -10.14 -22.80 10.64
CA MET A 1 -9.26 -21.70 10.29
C MET A 1 -7.82 -22.16 10.53
N LYS A 2 -6.99 -22.31 9.51
CA LYS A 2 -5.63 -22.93 9.57
C LYS A 2 -4.77 -22.47 10.74
N ILE A 3 -4.83 -21.18 11.09
CA ILE A 3 -4.05 -20.64 12.22
C ILE A 3 -4.42 -21.28 13.55
N LYS A 4 -5.69 -21.67 13.76
CA LYS A 4 -6.12 -22.27 15.03
C LYS A 4 -5.60 -23.69 15.24
N ASP A 5 -5.29 -24.39 14.17
CA ASP A 5 -4.95 -25.83 14.22
C ASP A 5 -3.45 -26.11 14.07
N GLY A 6 -2.64 -25.19 13.52
CA GLY A 6 -1.24 -25.46 13.18
C GLY A 6 -0.25 -24.32 13.35
N GLY A 7 -0.65 -23.14 13.85
CA GLY A 7 0.22 -21.96 13.88
C GLY A 7 0.27 -21.23 12.53
N LEU A 8 1.28 -20.39 12.33
CA LEU A 8 1.50 -19.61 11.10
C LEU A 8 2.89 -19.93 10.54
N GLY A 9 2.93 -20.68 9.45
CA GLY A 9 4.17 -20.89 8.69
C GLY A 9 4.34 -19.90 7.54
N ALA A 10 5.59 -19.64 7.13
CA ALA A 10 5.88 -18.78 6.01
C ALA A 10 5.18 -19.25 4.71
N ASP A 11 5.06 -20.55 4.49
CA ASP A 11 4.45 -21.13 3.30
C ASP A 11 2.91 -21.12 3.30
N ASP A 12 2.26 -20.91 4.47
CA ASP A 12 0.82 -20.72 4.57
C ASP A 12 0.36 -19.39 4.01
N ILE A 13 1.25 -18.38 4.03
CA ILE A 13 0.98 -17.04 3.52
C ILE A 13 1.12 -17.06 2.00
N LYS A 14 0.02 -16.88 1.28
CA LYS A 14 0.02 -16.85 -0.20
C LYS A 14 0.01 -15.44 -0.76
N VAL A 15 -0.54 -14.49 -0.01
CA VAL A 15 -0.62 -13.08 -0.40
C VAL A 15 -0.19 -12.19 0.76
N MET A 16 0.57 -11.15 0.48
CA MET A 16 0.73 -10.01 1.38
C MET A 16 0.03 -8.79 0.82
N ALA A 17 -0.75 -8.12 1.67
CA ALA A 17 -1.46 -6.90 1.33
C ALA A 17 -0.79 -5.67 1.97
N GLY A 18 -0.69 -4.58 1.22
CA GLY A 18 -0.09 -3.30 1.65
C GLY A 18 -1.02 -2.12 1.41
N ALA A 19 -1.65 -1.62 2.46
CA ALA A 19 -2.59 -0.50 2.40
C ALA A 19 -1.93 0.80 1.91
N ALA A 20 -2.73 1.65 1.25
CA ALA A 20 -2.41 3.06 1.10
C ALA A 20 -2.48 3.75 2.48
N GLY A 21 -1.66 4.77 2.70
CA GLY A 21 -1.66 5.45 4.00
C GLY A 21 -0.66 6.60 4.12
N GLY A 22 0.12 6.86 3.08
CA GLY A 22 1.22 7.82 3.17
C GLY A 22 2.21 7.41 4.27
N PRO A 23 2.66 8.31 5.17
CA PRO A 23 3.66 8.02 6.19
C PRO A 23 3.32 6.89 7.17
N LYS A 24 2.05 6.49 7.24
CA LYS A 24 1.62 5.43 8.17
C LYS A 24 2.38 4.11 8.02
N TRP A 25 2.97 3.87 6.86
CA TRP A 25 3.78 2.68 6.60
C TRP A 25 5.05 2.61 7.44
N LEU A 26 5.53 3.75 7.97
CA LEU A 26 6.77 3.81 8.74
C LEU A 26 6.77 2.89 9.97
N ILE A 27 5.61 2.65 10.58
CA ILE A 27 5.50 1.71 11.70
C ILE A 27 5.71 0.23 11.30
N PHE A 28 5.80 -0.07 10.01
CA PHE A 28 6.07 -1.43 9.51
C PHE A 28 7.52 -1.62 9.09
N GLY A 29 8.36 -0.59 9.17
CA GLY A 29 9.72 -0.62 8.65
C GLY A 29 10.55 -1.81 9.19
N HIS A 30 10.53 -2.07 10.48
CA HIS A 30 11.22 -3.22 11.08
C HIS A 30 10.51 -4.54 10.78
N LEU A 31 9.17 -4.58 10.80
CA LEU A 31 8.42 -5.79 10.47
C LEU A 31 8.67 -6.24 9.02
N ASP A 32 8.68 -5.29 8.07
CA ASP A 32 9.02 -5.61 6.68
C ASP A 32 10.46 -6.16 6.55
N ARG A 33 11.42 -5.54 7.24
CA ARG A 33 12.80 -6.02 7.25
C ARG A 33 12.90 -7.44 7.80
N TYR A 34 12.19 -7.76 8.87
CA TYR A 34 12.15 -9.13 9.40
C TYR A 34 11.48 -10.10 8.42
N LEU A 35 10.30 -9.76 7.91
CA LEU A 35 9.55 -10.64 7.02
C LEU A 35 10.32 -10.94 5.74
N PHE A 36 10.87 -9.94 5.06
CA PHE A 36 11.55 -10.11 3.79
C PHE A 36 13.05 -10.41 3.92
N GLY A 37 13.68 -10.02 5.02
CA GLY A 37 15.09 -10.31 5.28
C GLY A 37 15.36 -11.65 5.97
N SER A 38 14.34 -12.27 6.59
CA SER A 38 14.50 -13.51 7.35
C SER A 38 13.33 -14.47 7.14
N TYR A 39 12.12 -14.12 7.56
CA TYR A 39 10.98 -15.03 7.67
C TYR A 39 10.61 -15.74 6.35
N PHE A 40 10.69 -15.05 5.21
CA PHE A 40 10.39 -15.60 3.89
C PHE A 40 11.61 -16.14 3.13
N GLN A 41 12.82 -16.06 3.66
CA GLN A 41 14.05 -16.39 2.90
C GLN A 41 14.17 -17.86 2.47
N SER A 42 13.57 -18.78 3.21
CA SER A 42 13.55 -20.21 2.86
C SER A 42 12.50 -20.57 1.81
N ARG A 43 11.66 -19.61 1.41
CA ARG A 43 10.50 -19.85 0.55
C ARG A 43 10.91 -20.15 -0.89
N LYS A 44 10.24 -21.12 -1.50
CA LYS A 44 10.40 -21.48 -2.92
C LYS A 44 9.15 -21.16 -3.76
N GLU A 45 7.98 -21.30 -3.13
CA GLU A 45 6.70 -21.05 -3.79
C GLU A 45 6.43 -19.55 -3.94
N PRO A 46 5.72 -19.12 -4.98
CA PRO A 46 5.36 -17.72 -5.18
C PRO A 46 4.64 -17.11 -3.96
N LEU A 47 5.05 -15.90 -3.59
CA LEU A 47 4.35 -15.02 -2.65
C LEU A 47 3.87 -13.80 -3.44
N TYR A 48 2.56 -13.66 -3.55
CA TYR A 48 1.95 -12.53 -4.26
C TYR A 48 1.88 -11.32 -3.35
N LEU A 49 2.44 -10.22 -3.80
CA LEU A 49 2.39 -8.93 -3.11
C LEU A 49 1.38 -8.05 -3.83
N ILE A 50 0.45 -7.46 -3.09
CA ILE A 50 -0.49 -6.48 -3.64
C ILE A 50 -0.48 -5.21 -2.80
N GLY A 51 -0.03 -4.11 -3.37
CA GLY A 51 0.09 -2.83 -2.70
C GLY A 51 -0.74 -1.72 -3.34
N SER A 52 -1.05 -0.69 -2.57
CA SER A 52 -1.63 0.55 -3.06
C SER A 52 -0.87 1.73 -2.46
N SER A 53 -0.51 2.74 -3.27
CA SER A 53 0.22 3.92 -2.81
C SER A 53 1.53 3.56 -2.07
N SER A 54 1.71 4.02 -0.83
CA SER A 54 2.88 3.65 -0.01
C SER A 54 3.05 2.13 0.18
N GLY A 55 1.96 1.36 0.17
CA GLY A 55 2.01 -0.10 0.19
C GLY A 55 2.66 -0.71 -1.06
N ALA A 56 2.43 -0.10 -2.24
CA ALA A 56 3.12 -0.49 -3.47
C ALA A 56 4.63 -0.22 -3.41
N TRP A 57 5.03 0.92 -2.86
CA TRP A 57 6.44 1.30 -2.72
C TRP A 57 7.19 0.42 -1.70
N ARG A 58 6.55 0.09 -0.57
CA ARG A 58 7.08 -0.89 0.40
C ARG A 58 7.40 -2.22 -0.28
N PHE A 59 6.45 -2.76 -1.03
CA PHE A 59 6.64 -4.05 -1.68
C PHE A 59 7.62 -4.00 -2.86
N ALA A 60 7.71 -2.88 -3.56
CA ALA A 60 8.74 -2.70 -4.57
C ALA A 60 10.16 -2.66 -3.96
N SER A 61 10.34 -2.06 -2.76
CA SER A 61 11.61 -2.13 -2.05
C SER A 61 11.92 -3.55 -1.56
N ALA A 62 10.91 -4.24 -1.00
CA ALA A 62 11.03 -5.61 -0.51
C ALA A 62 11.39 -6.64 -1.59
N SER A 63 11.00 -6.37 -2.84
CA SER A 63 11.19 -7.27 -3.98
C SER A 63 12.55 -7.12 -4.67
N GLN A 64 13.50 -6.41 -4.09
CA GLN A 64 14.87 -6.30 -4.61
C GLN A 64 15.80 -7.39 -4.04
N ALA A 65 16.94 -7.59 -4.67
CA ALA A 65 17.90 -8.63 -4.29
C ALA A 65 18.45 -8.45 -2.86
N ASP A 66 18.67 -7.19 -2.46
CA ASP A 66 18.94 -6.82 -1.07
C ASP A 66 17.76 -5.99 -0.54
N PRO A 67 16.75 -6.64 0.03
CA PRO A 67 15.55 -5.95 0.51
C PRO A 67 15.86 -4.98 1.65
N LEU A 68 16.84 -5.27 2.50
CA LEU A 68 17.18 -4.42 3.64
C LEU A 68 17.79 -3.11 3.18
N ALA A 69 18.74 -3.14 2.25
CA ALA A 69 19.33 -1.95 1.67
C ALA A 69 18.28 -1.14 0.84
N ALA A 70 17.40 -1.81 0.11
CA ALA A 70 16.36 -1.14 -0.67
C ALA A 70 15.32 -0.46 0.22
N MET A 71 14.89 -1.12 1.30
CA MET A 71 14.00 -0.54 2.29
C MET A 71 14.62 0.65 3.00
N GLN A 72 15.93 0.60 3.32
CA GLN A 72 16.63 1.72 3.91
C GLN A 72 16.69 2.91 2.95
N ARG A 73 17.03 2.70 1.68
CA ARG A 73 17.00 3.77 0.66
C ARG A 73 15.63 4.42 0.52
N PHE A 74 14.58 3.60 0.52
CA PHE A 74 13.20 4.09 0.46
C PHE A 74 12.84 4.91 1.70
N GLU A 75 13.16 4.39 2.90
CA GLU A 75 12.88 5.05 4.17
C GLU A 75 13.59 6.40 4.26
N ASP A 76 14.89 6.44 3.95
CA ASP A 76 15.69 7.68 4.01
C ASP A 76 15.14 8.74 3.04
N ALA A 77 14.83 8.34 1.80
CA ALA A 77 14.25 9.25 0.81
C ALA A 77 12.85 9.73 1.21
N TYR A 78 12.02 8.84 1.78
CA TYR A 78 10.66 9.18 2.18
C TYR A 78 10.62 10.10 3.41
N ILE A 79 11.42 9.82 4.42
CA ILE A 79 11.50 10.62 5.65
C ILE A 79 12.17 11.97 5.37
N GLY A 80 13.18 11.98 4.51
CA GLY A 80 13.99 13.15 4.18
C GLY A 80 13.31 14.19 3.30
N GLN A 81 12.12 13.91 2.73
CA GLN A 81 11.43 14.87 1.89
C GLN A 81 11.11 16.17 2.64
N THR A 82 11.38 17.31 2.02
CA THR A 82 11.16 18.65 2.57
C THR A 82 10.55 19.56 1.52
N TYR A 83 9.81 20.57 1.96
CA TYR A 83 9.16 21.52 1.08
C TYR A 83 9.32 22.95 1.59
N GLU A 84 9.69 23.87 0.70
CA GLU A 84 9.69 25.29 1.00
C GLU A 84 8.25 25.84 0.89
N GLY A 85 7.66 26.18 2.03
CA GLY A 85 6.30 26.74 2.07
C GLY A 85 5.19 25.70 1.83
N ILE A 86 4.21 26.06 0.99
CA ILE A 86 3.12 25.17 0.56
C ILE A 86 3.46 24.69 -0.85
N PRO A 87 3.82 23.41 -1.03
CA PRO A 87 4.25 22.92 -2.32
C PRO A 87 3.12 22.87 -3.34
N THR A 88 3.45 23.09 -4.59
CA THR A 88 2.56 22.87 -5.72
C THR A 88 2.44 21.36 -6.02
N PRO A 89 1.37 20.91 -6.71
CA PRO A 89 1.25 19.52 -7.12
C PRO A 89 2.42 19.01 -7.98
N ILE A 90 3.06 19.90 -8.75
CA ILE A 90 4.21 19.54 -9.57
C ILE A 90 5.44 19.29 -8.69
N GLU A 91 5.69 20.13 -7.69
CA GLU A 91 6.80 19.95 -6.74
C GLU A 91 6.65 18.67 -5.92
N VAL A 92 5.42 18.38 -5.43
CA VAL A 92 5.17 17.12 -4.71
C VAL A 92 5.38 15.91 -5.62
N SER A 93 4.97 16.00 -6.89
CA SER A 93 5.18 14.92 -7.86
C SER A 93 6.65 14.71 -8.19
N ALA A 94 7.42 15.81 -8.32
CA ALA A 94 8.85 15.72 -8.57
C ALA A 94 9.61 15.10 -7.39
N GLU A 95 9.21 15.42 -6.16
CA GLU A 95 9.78 14.79 -4.97
C GLU A 95 9.42 13.31 -4.87
N ALA A 96 8.18 12.96 -5.17
CA ALA A 96 7.74 11.56 -5.22
C ALA A 96 8.49 10.75 -6.31
N ASP A 97 8.78 11.36 -7.46
CA ASP A 97 9.58 10.73 -8.53
C ASP A 97 11.03 10.48 -8.07
N LYS A 98 11.63 11.40 -7.33
CA LYS A 98 12.94 11.19 -6.70
C LYS A 98 12.89 10.03 -5.72
N ILE A 99 11.86 9.94 -4.87
CA ILE A 99 11.70 8.83 -3.92
C ILE A 99 11.62 7.50 -4.67
N VAL A 100 10.79 7.39 -5.71
CA VAL A 100 10.68 6.18 -6.54
C VAL A 100 12.02 5.84 -7.20
N THR A 101 12.73 6.83 -7.71
CA THR A 101 14.05 6.66 -8.32
C THR A 101 15.08 6.15 -7.32
N HIS A 102 15.12 6.69 -6.10
CA HIS A 102 16.01 6.23 -5.02
C HIS A 102 15.65 4.81 -4.57
N LEU A 103 14.34 4.52 -4.41
CA LEU A 103 13.84 3.20 -4.08
C LEU A 103 14.34 2.17 -5.10
N LEU A 104 14.15 2.42 -6.38
CA LEU A 104 14.52 1.48 -7.44
C LEU A 104 16.06 1.39 -7.63
N GLY A 105 16.77 2.49 -7.41
CA GLY A 105 18.21 2.54 -7.67
C GLY A 105 18.54 2.13 -9.11
N LYS A 106 19.74 1.60 -9.33
CA LYS A 106 20.20 1.22 -10.68
C LYS A 106 19.70 -0.15 -11.17
N GLN A 107 19.45 -1.09 -10.25
CA GLN A 107 19.14 -2.49 -10.56
C GLN A 107 17.74 -2.93 -10.12
N GLY A 108 17.06 -2.18 -9.26
CA GLY A 108 15.83 -2.59 -8.62
C GLY A 108 14.72 -3.00 -9.60
N THR A 109 14.59 -2.31 -10.73
CA THR A 109 13.63 -2.72 -11.77
C THR A 109 13.89 -4.15 -12.26
N ARG A 110 15.14 -4.48 -12.57
CA ARG A 110 15.51 -5.82 -13.02
C ARG A 110 15.33 -6.84 -11.91
N GLU A 111 15.77 -6.52 -10.70
CA GLU A 111 15.70 -7.39 -9.53
C GLU A 111 14.25 -7.75 -9.19
N ILE A 112 13.35 -6.76 -9.17
CA ILE A 112 11.92 -6.95 -8.93
C ILE A 112 11.31 -7.91 -9.97
N LEU A 113 11.57 -7.66 -11.26
CA LEU A 113 11.00 -8.44 -12.35
C LEU A 113 11.62 -9.86 -12.48
N SER A 114 12.73 -10.13 -11.81
CA SER A 114 13.39 -11.44 -11.81
C SER A 114 13.45 -12.12 -10.44
N HIS A 115 12.79 -11.56 -9.40
CA HIS A 115 12.84 -12.11 -8.05
C HIS A 115 12.37 -13.55 -8.00
N SER A 116 13.07 -14.44 -7.29
CA SER A 116 12.86 -15.89 -7.32
C SER A 116 11.42 -16.29 -6.96
N PHE A 117 10.86 -15.78 -5.88
CA PHE A 117 9.53 -16.15 -5.39
C PHE A 117 8.56 -14.96 -5.20
N LEU A 118 9.03 -13.72 -5.08
CA LEU A 118 8.11 -12.58 -4.95
C LEU A 118 7.49 -12.20 -6.30
N ARG A 119 6.19 -11.92 -6.28
CA ARG A 119 5.38 -11.48 -7.43
C ARG A 119 4.73 -10.15 -7.08
N LEU A 120 5.38 -9.07 -7.47
CA LEU A 120 4.89 -7.72 -7.20
C LEU A 120 3.63 -7.40 -8.01
N SER A 121 2.61 -6.91 -7.32
CA SER A 121 1.45 -6.28 -7.94
C SER A 121 1.10 -5.00 -7.19
N PHE A 122 0.52 -4.03 -7.89
CA PHE A 122 0.01 -2.82 -7.24
C PHE A 122 -1.14 -2.18 -8.01
N MET A 123 -1.93 -1.44 -7.26
CA MET A 123 -3.12 -0.75 -7.76
C MET A 123 -2.82 0.68 -8.16
N THR A 124 -3.46 1.11 -9.25
CA THR A 124 -3.59 2.51 -9.65
C THR A 124 -5.06 2.80 -9.99
N ALA A 125 -5.45 4.05 -10.01
CA ALA A 125 -6.78 4.47 -10.43
C ALA A 125 -6.69 5.27 -11.76
N ARG A 126 -7.13 4.67 -12.88
CA ARG A 126 -7.25 5.38 -14.15
C ARG A 126 -8.45 6.32 -14.07
N ALA A 127 -8.20 7.61 -14.10
CA ALA A 127 -9.24 8.62 -13.97
C ALA A 127 -9.94 8.91 -15.30
N ARG A 128 -11.25 9.08 -15.27
CA ARG A 128 -12.13 9.34 -16.42
C ARG A 128 -12.75 10.73 -16.35
N GLY A 129 -13.04 11.28 -17.50
CA GLY A 129 -13.72 12.57 -17.62
C GLY A 129 -12.99 13.68 -16.83
N TRP A 130 -13.74 14.44 -16.05
CA TRP A 130 -13.18 15.57 -15.27
C TRP A 130 -12.27 15.14 -14.14
N ALA A 131 -12.42 13.95 -13.59
CA ALA A 131 -11.51 13.41 -12.56
C ALA A 131 -10.08 13.18 -13.11
N GLY A 132 -9.92 12.99 -14.43
CA GLY A 132 -8.63 12.88 -15.12
C GLY A 132 -8.00 14.23 -15.51
N SER A 133 -8.68 15.36 -15.27
CA SER A 133 -8.18 16.67 -15.64
C SER A 133 -7.12 17.19 -14.67
N GLU A 134 -6.13 17.94 -15.20
CA GLU A 134 -5.18 18.71 -14.38
C GLU A 134 -5.69 20.16 -14.13
N GLN A 135 -6.76 20.57 -14.78
CA GLN A 135 -7.42 21.85 -14.49
C GLN A 135 -8.14 21.77 -13.14
N ARG A 136 -7.73 22.59 -12.18
CA ARG A 136 -8.22 22.53 -10.78
C ARG A 136 -9.75 22.49 -10.67
N PHE A 137 -10.45 23.36 -11.39
CA PHE A 137 -11.92 23.39 -11.34
C PHE A 137 -12.56 22.08 -11.84
N LYS A 138 -12.10 21.55 -12.98
CA LYS A 138 -12.62 20.29 -13.54
C LYS A 138 -12.30 19.11 -12.62
N LEU A 139 -11.06 19.04 -12.13
CA LEU A 139 -10.66 17.99 -11.17
C LEU A 139 -11.53 18.05 -9.90
N PHE A 140 -11.73 19.24 -9.33
CA PHE A 140 -12.58 19.41 -8.15
C PHE A 140 -14.00 18.92 -8.40
N ALA A 141 -14.63 19.39 -9.49
CA ALA A 141 -15.97 18.96 -9.86
C ALA A 141 -16.07 17.45 -10.11
N GLY A 142 -15.06 16.88 -10.81
CA GLY A 142 -14.98 15.44 -11.03
C GLY A 142 -14.86 14.64 -9.73
N LEU A 143 -14.05 15.10 -8.78
CA LEU A 143 -13.92 14.47 -7.47
C LEU A 143 -15.22 14.61 -6.64
N CYS A 144 -15.88 15.76 -6.66
CA CYS A 144 -17.16 15.93 -5.98
C CYS A 144 -18.22 14.97 -6.54
N MET A 145 -18.33 14.84 -7.85
CA MET A 145 -19.23 13.87 -8.49
C MET A 145 -18.89 12.43 -8.11
N ALA A 146 -17.60 12.09 -8.06
CA ALA A 146 -17.13 10.76 -7.64
C ALA A 146 -17.50 10.48 -6.18
N VAL A 147 -17.37 11.48 -5.27
CA VAL A 147 -17.82 11.37 -3.86
C VAL A 147 -19.30 11.11 -3.78
N LEU A 148 -20.13 11.89 -4.49
CA LEU A 148 -21.58 11.73 -4.48
C LEU A 148 -21.99 10.35 -5.05
N GLY A 149 -21.42 9.95 -6.16
CA GLY A 149 -21.66 8.62 -6.73
C GLY A 149 -21.27 7.50 -5.76
N ASN A 150 -20.07 7.58 -5.17
CA ASN A 150 -19.59 6.61 -4.21
C ASN A 150 -20.44 6.56 -2.94
N PHE A 151 -20.98 7.69 -2.49
CA PHE A 151 -21.87 7.75 -1.33
C PHE A 151 -23.12 6.90 -1.56
N VAL A 152 -23.71 6.98 -2.75
CA VAL A 152 -24.89 6.17 -3.14
C VAL A 152 -24.50 4.70 -3.30
N SER A 153 -23.49 4.41 -4.12
CA SER A 153 -22.97 3.06 -4.31
C SER A 153 -21.53 3.10 -4.80
N ARG A 154 -20.67 2.23 -4.23
CA ARG A 154 -19.28 2.07 -4.68
C ARG A 154 -19.19 1.73 -6.19
N ARG A 155 -20.19 1.07 -6.76
CA ARG A 155 -20.23 0.76 -8.21
C ARG A 155 -20.23 2.01 -9.07
N PHE A 156 -20.84 3.11 -8.61
CA PHE A 156 -20.85 4.38 -9.35
C PHE A 156 -19.48 5.07 -9.39
N LEU A 157 -18.56 4.70 -8.49
CA LEU A 157 -17.18 5.14 -8.58
C LEU A 157 -16.53 4.71 -9.91
N GLY A 158 -16.95 3.57 -10.48
CA GLY A 158 -16.50 3.07 -11.78
C GLY A 158 -16.79 3.98 -12.98
N TRP A 159 -17.67 4.99 -12.85
CA TRP A 159 -17.87 6.00 -13.88
C TRP A 159 -16.76 7.06 -13.92
N PHE A 160 -16.03 7.21 -12.82
CA PHE A 160 -14.99 8.22 -12.64
C PHE A 160 -13.58 7.62 -12.55
N PHE A 161 -13.47 6.37 -12.11
CA PHE A 161 -12.20 5.67 -11.93
C PHE A 161 -12.31 4.21 -12.31
N GLU A 162 -11.31 3.73 -13.02
CA GLU A 162 -11.11 2.32 -13.34
C GLU A 162 -9.86 1.83 -12.63
N ARG A 163 -9.86 0.58 -12.18
CA ARG A 163 -8.67 -0.03 -11.58
C ARG A 163 -7.61 -0.31 -12.64
N GLY A 164 -6.38 0.06 -12.38
CA GLY A 164 -5.21 -0.44 -13.08
C GLY A 164 -4.44 -1.37 -12.14
N LEU A 165 -4.51 -2.67 -12.38
CA LEU A 165 -3.70 -3.67 -11.68
C LEU A 165 -2.43 -3.91 -12.48
N PHE A 166 -1.32 -3.36 -12.02
CA PHE A 166 0.01 -3.73 -12.49
C PHE A 166 0.43 -5.01 -11.79
N TYR A 167 0.91 -6.00 -12.52
CA TYR A 167 1.23 -7.30 -11.94
C TYR A 167 2.46 -7.94 -12.60
N ASP A 168 3.18 -8.77 -11.88
CA ASP A 168 4.30 -9.54 -12.39
C ASP A 168 3.80 -10.57 -13.42
N PRO A 169 4.22 -10.50 -14.70
CA PRO A 169 3.68 -11.34 -15.75
C PRO A 169 4.08 -12.82 -15.68
N ARG A 170 5.01 -13.17 -14.80
CA ARG A 170 5.46 -14.57 -14.65
C ARG A 170 4.37 -15.46 -14.06
N ASP A 171 3.46 -14.91 -13.27
CA ASP A 171 2.32 -15.61 -12.69
C ASP A 171 1.09 -14.71 -12.66
N VAL A 172 -0.07 -15.24 -13.03
CA VAL A 172 -1.34 -14.51 -12.87
C VAL A 172 -1.74 -14.53 -11.40
N PRO A 173 -1.83 -13.38 -10.72
CA PRO A 173 -2.16 -13.36 -9.31
C PRO A 173 -3.62 -13.78 -9.07
N PRO A 174 -3.92 -14.46 -7.94
CA PRO A 174 -5.25 -14.97 -7.66
C PRO A 174 -6.34 -13.88 -7.66
N PHE A 175 -5.98 -12.66 -7.32
CA PHE A 175 -6.89 -11.50 -7.28
C PHE A 175 -7.08 -10.80 -8.64
N ALA A 176 -6.51 -11.29 -9.74
CA ALA A 176 -6.64 -10.66 -11.06
C ALA A 176 -8.08 -10.61 -11.60
N GLY A 177 -8.97 -11.47 -11.07
CA GLY A 177 -10.39 -11.51 -11.45
C GLY A 177 -11.32 -10.66 -10.57
N MET A 178 -10.78 -9.71 -9.79
CA MET A 178 -11.59 -8.86 -8.90
C MET A 178 -12.66 -8.06 -9.67
N GLN A 179 -13.84 -7.94 -9.06
CA GLN A 179 -15.00 -7.27 -9.64
C GLN A 179 -15.34 -5.96 -8.90
N CYS A 180 -16.55 -5.46 -9.08
CA CYS A 180 -17.13 -4.24 -8.52
C CYS A 180 -16.77 -2.96 -9.27
N LEU A 181 -15.54 -2.77 -9.72
CA LEU A 181 -15.11 -1.64 -10.56
C LEU A 181 -14.47 -2.18 -11.84
N PRO A 182 -14.52 -1.42 -12.96
CA PRO A 182 -13.80 -1.79 -14.18
C PRO A 182 -12.31 -2.00 -13.88
N LEU A 183 -11.73 -3.06 -14.43
CA LEU A 183 -10.36 -3.49 -14.18
C LEU A 183 -9.57 -3.61 -15.48
N HIS A 184 -8.39 -3.03 -15.49
CA HIS A 184 -7.35 -3.25 -16.50
C HIS A 184 -6.18 -3.96 -15.84
N THR A 185 -5.82 -5.14 -16.32
CA THR A 185 -4.63 -5.88 -15.91
C THR A 185 -3.47 -5.49 -16.81
N ILE A 186 -2.37 -5.02 -16.22
CA ILE A 186 -1.23 -4.45 -16.94
C ILE A 186 0.02 -5.23 -16.53
N PRO A 187 0.61 -6.01 -17.43
CA PRO A 187 1.87 -6.69 -17.14
C PRO A 187 2.98 -5.69 -16.80
N LEU A 188 3.70 -5.95 -15.73
CA LEU A 188 4.89 -5.18 -15.38
C LEU A 188 5.99 -5.40 -16.41
N ALA A 189 6.64 -4.32 -16.79
CA ALA A 189 7.78 -4.28 -17.69
C ALA A 189 8.76 -3.19 -17.24
N PRO A 190 10.04 -3.23 -17.66
CA PRO A 190 11.02 -2.22 -17.29
C PRO A 190 10.56 -0.79 -17.60
N GLU A 191 9.81 -0.61 -18.67
CA GLU A 191 9.37 0.69 -19.18
C GLU A 191 8.21 1.30 -18.37
N ASN A 192 7.47 0.47 -17.63
CA ASN A 192 6.27 0.93 -16.92
C ASN A 192 6.36 0.87 -15.39
N LEU A 193 7.29 0.10 -14.82
CA LEU A 193 7.36 -0.11 -13.38
C LEU A 193 7.51 1.21 -12.61
N GLY A 194 8.48 2.05 -12.93
CA GLY A 194 8.71 3.32 -12.24
C GLY A 194 7.52 4.27 -12.36
N LYS A 195 7.00 4.45 -13.59
CA LYS A 195 5.80 5.28 -13.82
C LYS A 195 4.56 4.73 -13.13
N GLY A 196 4.39 3.40 -13.11
CA GLY A 196 3.29 2.73 -12.42
C GLY A 196 3.35 2.94 -10.90
N LEU A 197 4.53 2.81 -10.29
CA LEU A 197 4.75 3.08 -8.86
C LEU A 197 4.46 4.55 -8.54
N LEU A 198 4.96 5.49 -9.34
CA LEU A 198 4.66 6.91 -9.18
C LEU A 198 3.14 7.17 -9.26
N ALA A 199 2.47 6.57 -10.25
CA ALA A 199 1.02 6.67 -10.42
C ALA A 199 0.26 6.12 -9.22
N SER A 200 0.71 4.98 -8.67
CA SER A 200 0.11 4.37 -7.47
C SER A 200 0.14 5.29 -6.25
N GLY A 201 1.11 6.22 -6.18
CA GLY A 201 1.21 7.23 -5.12
C GLY A 201 0.67 8.62 -5.49
N SER A 202 0.19 8.84 -6.72
CA SER A 202 -0.20 10.17 -7.24
C SER A 202 -1.59 10.60 -6.76
N ILE A 203 -1.64 11.18 -5.56
CA ILE A 203 -2.87 11.59 -4.88
C ILE A 203 -3.55 12.72 -5.65
N PRO A 204 -4.85 12.57 -6.00
CA PRO A 204 -5.60 13.65 -6.61
C PRO A 204 -5.51 14.95 -5.81
N TRP A 205 -5.41 16.08 -6.49
CA TRP A 205 -5.29 17.41 -5.90
C TRP A 205 -3.95 17.77 -5.27
N ILE A 206 -3.26 16.79 -4.68
CA ILE A 206 -1.97 16.96 -4.02
C ILE A 206 -0.82 16.78 -5.00
N MET A 207 -1.00 15.90 -5.99
CA MET A 207 0.01 15.56 -7.00
C MET A 207 -0.59 15.65 -8.39
N ALA A 208 0.26 15.85 -9.39
CA ALA A 208 -0.10 15.68 -10.79
C ALA A 208 -0.38 14.20 -11.08
N GLY A 209 -1.30 13.91 -12.00
CA GLY A 209 -1.53 12.54 -12.47
C GLY A 209 -0.45 12.10 -13.45
N VAL A 210 -0.14 10.82 -13.44
CA VAL A 210 0.79 10.21 -14.40
C VAL A 210 0.02 9.84 -15.66
N LYS A 211 0.50 10.33 -16.81
CA LYS A 211 -0.16 10.10 -18.10
C LYS A 211 0.55 9.02 -18.92
N ASP A 212 -0.27 8.29 -19.68
CA ASP A 212 0.19 7.44 -20.76
C ASP A 212 1.34 6.51 -20.35
N ILE A 213 1.05 5.64 -19.37
CA ILE A 213 2.01 4.65 -18.88
C ILE A 213 2.18 3.55 -19.95
N PRO A 214 3.42 3.20 -20.35
CA PRO A 214 3.64 2.16 -21.36
C PRO A 214 2.94 0.85 -21.03
N GLY A 215 2.28 0.24 -22.03
CA GLY A 215 1.55 -1.01 -21.85
C GLY A 215 0.21 -0.90 -21.13
N ALA A 216 -0.15 0.27 -20.62
CA ALA A 216 -1.44 0.53 -19.99
C ALA A 216 -2.39 1.31 -20.92
N PRO A 217 -3.71 1.19 -20.77
CA PRO A 217 -4.66 2.02 -21.52
C PRO A 217 -4.36 3.51 -21.36
N ALA A 218 -4.42 4.26 -22.47
CA ALA A 218 -4.15 5.69 -22.49
C ALA A 218 -5.03 6.46 -21.48
N GLY A 219 -4.48 7.43 -20.80
CA GLY A 219 -5.21 8.28 -19.84
C GLY A 219 -4.37 8.75 -18.66
N THR A 220 -5.05 9.36 -17.69
CA THR A 220 -4.42 9.87 -16.46
C THR A 220 -4.60 8.88 -15.32
N TYR A 221 -3.49 8.46 -14.75
CA TYR A 221 -3.43 7.54 -13.61
C TYR A 221 -3.20 8.30 -12.31
N ARG A 222 -3.91 7.90 -11.28
CA ARG A 222 -3.92 8.48 -9.95
C ARG A 222 -3.61 7.41 -8.90
N ASP A 223 -3.46 7.84 -7.64
CA ASP A 223 -3.24 6.97 -6.47
C ASP A 223 -4.24 5.82 -6.42
N GLY A 224 -3.72 4.60 -6.30
CA GLY A 224 -4.53 3.39 -6.21
C GLY A 224 -5.49 3.39 -5.01
N GLY A 225 -5.15 4.12 -3.95
CA GLY A 225 -6.00 4.27 -2.78
C GLY A 225 -7.34 4.97 -3.06
N VAL A 226 -7.49 5.67 -4.18
CA VAL A 226 -8.80 6.24 -4.58
C VAL A 226 -9.84 5.13 -4.69
N THR A 227 -9.48 4.03 -5.35
CA THR A 227 -10.33 2.86 -5.53
C THR A 227 -10.10 1.80 -4.45
N ASP A 228 -8.86 1.58 -4.03
CA ASP A 228 -8.43 0.47 -3.18
C ASP A 228 -7.51 0.97 -2.06
N TYR A 229 -8.09 1.76 -1.14
CA TYR A 229 -7.34 2.40 -0.05
C TYR A 229 -6.77 1.36 0.92
N GLN A 230 -7.61 0.46 1.40
CA GLN A 230 -7.24 -0.67 2.25
C GLN A 230 -7.74 -1.98 1.65
N MET A 231 -7.92 -2.01 0.37
CA MET A 231 -8.22 -3.16 -0.48
C MET A 231 -9.26 -4.15 0.07
N ASP A 232 -10.47 -4.01 -0.41
CA ASP A 232 -11.55 -4.99 -0.24
C ASP A 232 -11.68 -5.80 -1.54
N ILE A 233 -10.83 -6.81 -1.70
CA ILE A 233 -10.72 -7.62 -2.92
C ILE A 233 -10.68 -9.11 -2.58
N PRO A 234 -11.07 -10.00 -3.50
CA PRO A 234 -10.96 -11.44 -3.30
C PRO A 234 -9.50 -11.91 -3.43
N PHE A 235 -8.68 -11.65 -2.40
CA PHE A 235 -7.23 -11.86 -2.41
C PHE A 235 -6.81 -13.25 -2.89
N LEU A 236 -7.52 -14.30 -2.49
CA LEU A 236 -7.22 -15.68 -2.83
C LEU A 236 -8.18 -16.27 -3.86
N ASN A 237 -9.27 -15.58 -4.18
CA ASN A 237 -10.28 -16.03 -5.14
C ASN A 237 -10.70 -17.50 -4.95
N GLY A 238 -10.95 -17.89 -3.71
CA GLY A 238 -11.34 -19.26 -3.33
C GLY A 238 -10.20 -20.27 -3.17
N GLN A 239 -8.95 -19.87 -3.43
CA GLN A 239 -7.78 -20.71 -3.15
C GLN A 239 -7.51 -20.80 -1.65
N ASP A 240 -6.91 -21.91 -1.23
CA ASP A 240 -6.49 -22.11 0.14
C ASP A 240 -5.22 -21.28 0.47
N GLY A 241 -5.15 -20.75 1.67
CA GLY A 241 -4.00 -19.97 2.15
C GLY A 241 -4.39 -18.83 3.08
N ILE A 242 -3.38 -18.09 3.50
CA ILE A 242 -3.51 -16.92 4.38
C ILE A 242 -3.06 -15.68 3.63
N VAL A 243 -3.81 -14.59 3.82
CA VAL A 243 -3.41 -13.23 3.43
C VAL A 243 -2.83 -12.54 4.65
N LEU A 244 -1.54 -12.26 4.66
CA LEU A 244 -0.93 -11.47 5.73
C LEU A 244 -1.09 -9.98 5.41
N TYR A 245 -1.71 -9.25 6.33
CA TYR A 245 -2.03 -7.85 6.12
C TYR A 245 -1.55 -6.97 7.29
N PRO A 246 -0.26 -6.56 7.31
CA PRO A 246 0.20 -5.52 8.23
C PRO A 246 -0.57 -4.21 7.96
N HIS A 247 -1.28 -3.75 8.98
CA HIS A 247 -2.25 -2.66 8.87
C HIS A 247 -2.15 -1.69 10.06
N TYR A 248 -2.33 -0.41 9.83
CA TYR A 248 -2.16 0.63 10.85
C TYR A 248 -3.43 0.90 11.69
N GLN A 249 -4.48 0.11 11.52
CA GLN A 249 -5.72 0.17 12.29
C GLN A 249 -6.51 -1.13 12.12
N GLU A 250 -7.40 -1.43 13.05
CA GLU A 250 -8.24 -2.66 13.02
C GLU A 250 -9.33 -2.62 11.94
N ARG A 251 -9.83 -1.43 11.62
CA ARG A 251 -10.90 -1.26 10.62
C ARG A 251 -10.32 -1.22 9.21
N VAL A 252 -10.88 -2.01 8.31
CA VAL A 252 -10.60 -1.96 6.86
C VAL A 252 -11.56 -0.99 6.17
N ILE A 253 -11.01 0.03 5.48
CA ILE A 253 -11.75 1.04 4.72
C ILE A 253 -11.51 0.79 3.22
N PRO A 254 -12.51 0.33 2.46
CA PRO A 254 -12.29 -0.13 1.08
C PRO A 254 -11.65 0.89 0.15
N GLY A 255 -12.17 2.12 0.09
CA GLY A 255 -11.66 3.19 -0.76
C GLY A 255 -11.39 4.49 0.01
N TRP A 256 -10.56 5.37 -0.55
CA TRP A 256 -10.24 6.65 0.10
C TRP A 256 -11.48 7.51 0.36
N LEU A 257 -12.45 7.49 -0.56
CA LEU A 257 -13.71 8.22 -0.44
C LEU A 257 -14.67 7.61 0.61
N ASP A 258 -14.37 6.40 1.10
CA ASP A 258 -15.17 5.72 2.12
C ASP A 258 -14.78 6.09 3.56
N LYS A 259 -13.70 6.86 3.77
CA LYS A 259 -13.17 7.18 5.11
C LYS A 259 -14.20 7.77 6.07
N LYS A 260 -15.11 8.61 5.55
CA LYS A 260 -16.16 9.27 6.34
C LYS A 260 -17.50 8.53 6.29
N ILE A 261 -17.58 7.37 5.63
CA ILE A 261 -18.79 6.57 5.50
C ILE A 261 -18.74 5.43 6.52
N ALA A 262 -19.28 5.66 7.71
CA ALA A 262 -19.16 4.72 8.84
C ALA A 262 -19.79 3.35 8.57
N TRP A 263 -20.85 3.30 7.79
CA TRP A 263 -21.55 2.05 7.43
C TRP A 263 -20.90 1.28 6.27
N ARG A 264 -19.93 1.88 5.58
CA ARG A 264 -19.18 1.20 4.51
C ARG A 264 -18.19 0.23 5.12
N LYS A 265 -18.53 -1.02 5.05
CA LYS A 265 -17.71 -2.13 5.56
C LYS A 265 -17.12 -2.93 4.41
N PRO A 266 -15.99 -3.63 4.60
CA PRO A 266 -15.48 -4.56 3.62
C PRO A 266 -16.38 -5.78 3.48
N ASN A 267 -16.27 -6.48 2.36
CA ASN A 267 -16.98 -7.73 2.15
C ASN A 267 -16.37 -8.84 3.02
N ALA A 268 -17.19 -9.46 3.85
CA ALA A 268 -16.78 -10.54 4.75
C ALA A 268 -16.10 -11.71 4.00
N ALA A 269 -16.57 -12.06 2.79
CA ALA A 269 -15.98 -13.12 1.99
C ALA A 269 -14.55 -12.77 1.53
N ASN A 270 -14.26 -11.50 1.25
CA ASN A 270 -12.92 -11.05 0.88
C ASN A 270 -11.95 -11.08 2.07
N MET A 271 -12.48 -10.94 3.28
CA MET A 271 -11.68 -10.89 4.52
C MET A 271 -11.55 -12.27 5.20
N ALA A 272 -12.20 -13.30 4.72
CA ALA A 272 -12.29 -14.62 5.38
C ALA A 272 -10.93 -15.27 5.66
N ASN A 273 -9.93 -15.04 4.81
CA ASN A 273 -8.58 -15.60 4.94
C ASN A 273 -7.52 -14.53 5.29
N VAL A 274 -7.96 -13.34 5.73
CA VAL A 274 -7.06 -12.24 6.07
C VAL A 274 -6.64 -12.33 7.54
N LEU A 275 -5.35 -12.41 7.77
CA LEU A 275 -4.72 -12.15 9.06
C LEU A 275 -4.25 -10.69 9.07
N LEU A 276 -5.03 -9.84 9.72
CA LEU A 276 -4.75 -8.43 9.88
C LEU A 276 -3.86 -8.24 11.13
N LEU A 277 -2.69 -7.63 10.95
CA LEU A 277 -1.81 -7.24 12.04
C LEU A 277 -1.96 -5.73 12.29
N ALA A 278 -2.63 -5.35 13.35
CA ALA A 278 -2.84 -3.94 13.71
C ALA A 278 -2.12 -3.59 15.01
N PRO A 279 -1.58 -2.36 15.15
CA PRO A 279 -0.96 -1.92 16.40
C PRO A 279 -2.02 -1.78 17.49
N SER A 280 -1.65 -2.14 18.71
CA SER A 280 -2.49 -1.93 19.90
C SER A 280 -2.58 -0.43 20.26
N PRO A 281 -3.61 0.00 21.01
CA PRO A 281 -3.68 1.35 21.56
C PRO A 281 -2.42 1.72 22.36
N ASP A 282 -1.87 0.80 23.17
CA ASP A 282 -0.66 1.03 23.98
C ASP A 282 0.58 1.25 23.10
N PHE A 283 0.67 0.54 21.97
CA PHE A 283 1.73 0.83 21.01
C PHE A 283 1.59 2.24 20.45
N VAL A 284 0.38 2.66 20.05
CA VAL A 284 0.16 4.01 19.51
C VAL A 284 0.47 5.09 20.53
N GLU A 285 0.09 4.89 21.79
CA GLU A 285 0.43 5.81 22.91
C GLU A 285 1.95 5.93 23.15
N SER A 286 2.74 4.92 22.81
CA SER A 286 4.20 4.95 22.91
C SER A 286 4.90 5.72 21.79
N LEU A 287 4.20 6.02 20.70
CA LEU A 287 4.75 6.75 19.57
C LEU A 287 4.90 8.25 19.86
N PRO A 288 5.80 8.97 19.16
CA PRO A 288 5.84 10.43 19.20
C PRO A 288 4.46 11.02 18.92
N ASP A 289 4.08 12.06 19.66
CA ASP A 289 2.76 12.71 19.61
C ASP A 289 1.58 11.75 19.84
N LYS A 290 1.83 10.54 20.36
CA LYS A 290 0.83 9.50 20.62
C LYS A 290 -0.03 9.17 19.40
N LYS A 291 0.57 9.20 18.24
CA LYS A 291 -0.09 8.90 16.97
C LYS A 291 0.85 8.27 15.96
N ILE A 292 0.27 7.53 15.04
CA ILE A 292 0.99 7.01 13.88
C ILE A 292 1.33 8.17 12.93
N PRO A 293 2.58 8.27 12.42
CA PRO A 293 2.95 9.27 11.42
C PRO A 293 1.95 9.36 10.27
N ASP A 294 1.55 10.56 9.89
CA ASP A 294 0.64 10.78 8.77
C ASP A 294 0.96 12.06 7.98
N ARG A 295 0.15 12.36 6.97
CA ARG A 295 0.37 13.53 6.10
C ARG A 295 0.14 14.86 6.80
N ASP A 296 -0.66 14.87 7.85
CA ASP A 296 -0.95 16.10 8.59
C ASP A 296 0.31 16.61 9.30
N ASP A 297 1.32 15.74 9.48
CA ASP A 297 2.62 16.12 10.04
C ASP A 297 3.36 17.16 9.19
N PHE A 298 3.18 17.16 7.86
CA PHE A 298 3.75 18.20 7.00
C PHE A 298 3.17 19.60 7.31
N TYR A 299 1.93 19.65 7.77
CA TYR A 299 1.30 20.91 8.19
C TYR A 299 1.64 21.23 9.65
N THR A 300 1.61 20.25 10.53
CA THR A 300 1.92 20.38 11.95
C THR A 300 3.35 20.87 12.18
N TYR A 301 4.29 20.33 11.40
CA TYR A 301 5.72 20.67 11.50
C TYR A 301 6.20 21.63 10.38
N LYS A 302 5.30 22.38 9.77
CA LYS A 302 5.67 23.35 8.73
C LYS A 302 6.77 24.28 9.23
N GLY A 303 7.89 24.36 8.49
CA GLY A 303 9.10 25.13 8.87
C GLY A 303 9.93 24.47 10.00
N ARG A 304 9.58 23.27 10.43
CA ARG A 304 10.27 22.46 11.45
C ARG A 304 10.54 21.05 10.93
N ASP A 305 10.97 20.93 9.68
CA ASP A 305 11.17 19.63 9.02
C ASP A 305 12.11 18.71 9.78
N LYS A 306 13.16 19.26 10.42
CA LYS A 306 14.05 18.46 11.27
C LYS A 306 13.30 17.75 12.39
N GLU A 307 12.40 18.45 13.08
CA GLU A 307 11.59 17.86 14.16
C GLU A 307 10.67 16.74 13.63
N ARG A 308 10.03 16.95 12.48
CA ARG A 308 9.22 15.91 11.81
C ARG A 308 10.06 14.69 11.47
N VAL A 309 11.23 14.89 10.86
CA VAL A 309 12.18 13.83 10.51
C VAL A 309 12.60 13.03 11.76
N ASP A 310 12.98 13.72 12.83
CA ASP A 310 13.40 13.09 14.08
C ASP A 310 12.26 12.25 14.70
N LYS A 311 11.03 12.77 14.72
CA LYS A 311 9.85 12.04 15.23
C LYS A 311 9.50 10.82 14.37
N TRP A 312 9.58 10.94 13.05
CA TRP A 312 9.34 9.81 12.16
C TRP A 312 10.39 8.71 12.33
N LYS A 313 11.66 9.09 12.49
CA LYS A 313 12.74 8.12 12.82
C LYS A 313 12.51 7.45 14.17
N GLN A 314 12.05 8.19 15.18
CA GLN A 314 11.67 7.61 16.47
C GLN A 314 10.51 6.62 16.33
N ALA A 315 9.48 6.94 15.54
CA ALA A 315 8.37 6.02 15.30
C ALA A 315 8.85 4.73 14.61
N VAL A 316 9.78 4.83 13.64
CA VAL A 316 10.42 3.65 13.04
C VAL A 316 11.18 2.86 14.10
N ALA A 317 12.00 3.50 14.94
CA ALA A 317 12.76 2.80 15.98
C ALA A 317 11.85 2.04 16.97
N ILE A 318 10.75 2.67 17.40
CA ILE A 318 9.76 2.05 18.30
C ILE A 318 9.06 0.85 17.63
N SER A 319 8.94 0.85 16.30
CA SER A 319 8.27 -0.22 15.56
C SER A 319 8.96 -1.58 15.65
N LEU A 320 10.18 -1.66 16.20
CA LEU A 320 10.84 -2.92 16.50
C LEU A 320 9.99 -3.79 17.44
N ARG A 321 9.24 -3.20 18.36
CA ARG A 321 8.31 -3.91 19.24
C ARG A 321 7.29 -4.74 18.47
N LEU A 322 6.84 -4.29 17.29
CA LEU A 322 5.90 -5.06 16.45
C LEU A 322 6.55 -6.33 15.89
N VAL A 323 7.86 -6.31 15.69
CA VAL A 323 8.62 -7.52 15.30
C VAL A 323 8.68 -8.48 16.47
N ASP A 324 9.08 -8.01 17.66
CA ASP A 324 9.22 -8.85 18.85
C ASP A 324 7.89 -9.53 19.19
N GLU A 325 6.78 -8.78 19.17
CA GLU A 325 5.43 -9.31 19.41
C GLU A 325 4.99 -10.31 18.33
N PHE A 326 5.30 -10.04 17.05
CA PHE A 326 4.99 -10.96 15.94
C PHE A 326 5.78 -12.26 16.08
N VAL A 327 7.09 -12.17 16.32
CA VAL A 327 7.98 -13.32 16.49
C VAL A 327 7.52 -14.17 17.69
N GLU A 328 7.27 -13.55 18.84
CA GLU A 328 6.75 -14.26 20.02
C GLU A 328 5.44 -14.96 19.72
N ALA A 329 4.52 -14.28 19.06
CA ALA A 329 3.21 -14.86 18.74
C ALA A 329 3.30 -16.07 17.79
N VAL A 330 4.20 -16.02 16.81
CA VAL A 330 4.39 -17.10 15.83
C VAL A 330 5.18 -18.25 16.44
N GLU A 331 6.36 -18.00 17.03
CA GLU A 331 7.26 -19.04 17.53
C GLU A 331 6.70 -19.77 18.76
N SER A 332 5.99 -19.07 19.65
CA SER A 332 5.33 -19.70 20.81
C SER A 332 4.02 -20.40 20.47
N GLY A 333 3.55 -20.31 19.23
CA GLY A 333 2.21 -20.81 18.83
C GLY A 333 1.05 -20.04 19.44
N LYS A 334 1.29 -18.95 20.17
CA LYS A 334 0.24 -18.13 20.81
C LYS A 334 -0.63 -17.37 19.80
N ILE A 335 -0.21 -17.25 18.55
CA ILE A 335 -1.00 -16.58 17.49
C ILE A 335 -2.41 -17.15 17.39
N ASN A 336 -2.58 -18.43 17.70
CA ASN A 336 -3.88 -19.12 17.72
C ASN A 336 -4.82 -18.60 18.82
N GLN A 337 -4.24 -18.15 19.92
CA GLN A 337 -4.96 -17.71 21.12
C GLN A 337 -5.29 -16.22 21.06
N ILE A 338 -4.38 -15.41 20.47
CA ILE A 338 -4.53 -13.96 20.38
C ILE A 338 -5.31 -13.52 19.14
N ALA A 339 -5.35 -14.36 18.08
CA ALA A 339 -6.12 -14.03 16.88
C ALA A 339 -7.62 -13.98 17.18
N GLN A 340 -8.19 -12.80 16.94
CA GLN A 340 -9.62 -12.54 17.12
C GLN A 340 -10.34 -12.46 15.77
N PRO A 341 -11.63 -12.75 15.69
CA PRO A 341 -12.41 -12.51 14.49
C PRO A 341 -12.36 -11.03 14.10
N LEU A 342 -12.10 -10.75 12.83
CA LEU A 342 -12.13 -9.37 12.32
C LEU A 342 -13.56 -8.81 12.44
N MET A 343 -13.71 -7.67 13.08
CA MET A 343 -14.98 -6.97 13.19
C MET A 343 -15.35 -6.30 11.85
N ILE A 344 -16.32 -6.87 11.14
CA ILE A 344 -16.79 -6.42 9.82
C ILE A 344 -18.19 -5.86 9.95
#